data_ddecf9a5c780cec3033b5bad936db632
#
_entry.id   ddecf9a5c780cec3033b5bad936db632
#
_cell.length_a   1.000
_cell.length_b   1.000
_cell.length_c   1.000
_cell.angle_alpha   90.00
_cell.angle_beta   90.00
_cell.angle_gamma   90.00
#
_symmetry.space_group_name_H-M   'P 1'
#
loop_
_entity.id
_entity.type
_entity.pdbx_description
1 polymer ?
#
loop_
_entity_poly.entity_id
_entity_poly.type
_entity_poly.pdbx_seq_one_letter_code
_entity_poly.pdbx_strand_id
1 'polypeptide(L)'
;MVNEWIWRQRGRHTDVDANYIGKLERGLIRSPQDDYRAALRAITGVRTDPELGFRVRRHSSSPVENVDRKEFLRAVVGVGAAVSAAPLLELLSPDQPTPVPNVVTQADIDGVRTAARVFGSWDNHHGGGLAREAVVAQLRHSAEMLDSRCPEKLRGELFAAVGFLGHVCAMMAFDAYAHDDARRMFRFTQACADEAGDWNLRAKSLSSMARQAIWCGDPDQGLTLTELALVRADRLTATERAMLLAARARALAKMGRAEETLRTVGLADEQFTRADPANDPDWMRYYDQAQHLGDTGHALWDLAVRQGEAKQEAASRLASAVAGHTETYVRSRAMSGIKLASLTMTVGDPQEAAVIGAQALKDAQSLRSRRAADDLRDLAHRASVHEPVAEVAELRHGIRLAVAAS
;
A
#
# COMPACT_ATOMS: atom_id res chain seq x y z
N MET A 1 14.69 15.90 30.34
CA MET A 1 15.28 17.21 29.93
C MET A 1 14.96 17.54 28.46
N VAL A 2 15.37 16.72 27.43
CA VAL A 2 15.07 17.06 26.00
C VAL A 2 13.57 17.14 25.72
N ASN A 3 12.80 16.10 26.08
CA ASN A 3 11.36 16.07 25.89
C ASN A 3 10.62 17.21 26.63
N GLU A 4 11.09 17.52 27.83
CA GLU A 4 10.52 18.60 28.65
C GLU A 4 10.83 19.99 28.07
N TRP A 5 12.03 20.20 27.55
CA TRP A 5 12.40 21.44 26.89
C TRP A 5 11.54 21.66 25.63
N ILE A 6 11.37 20.62 24.80
CA ILE A 6 10.56 20.70 23.58
C ILE A 6 9.08 20.98 23.94
N TRP A 7 8.57 20.31 24.97
CA TRP A 7 7.21 20.57 25.45
C TRP A 7 7.02 22.04 25.85
N ARG A 8 7.94 22.56 26.66
CA ARG A 8 7.85 23.97 27.14
C ARG A 8 7.99 25.00 26.01
N GLN A 9 8.83 24.75 25.02
CA GLN A 9 9.13 25.72 23.96
C GLN A 9 8.24 25.59 22.71
N ARG A 10 7.74 24.39 22.42
CA ARG A 10 7.03 24.05 21.17
C ARG A 10 5.63 23.45 21.38
N GLY A 11 5.24 23.13 22.61
CA GLY A 11 3.96 22.50 22.92
C GLY A 11 3.80 21.09 22.34
N ARG A 12 4.90 20.39 22.01
CA ARG A 12 4.89 19.07 21.39
C ARG A 12 5.45 18.02 22.31
N HIS A 13 4.76 16.89 22.45
CA HIS A 13 5.30 15.70 23.12
C HIS A 13 6.25 14.96 22.19
N THR A 14 7.37 14.53 22.74
CA THR A 14 8.41 13.74 22.05
C THR A 14 8.92 12.65 22.97
N ASP A 15 9.38 11.53 22.39
CA ASP A 15 9.84 10.34 23.11
C ASP A 15 11.34 10.10 22.90
N VAL A 16 12.15 11.12 23.15
CA VAL A 16 13.60 10.98 23.12
C VAL A 16 14.04 10.21 24.38
N ASP A 17 14.49 8.98 24.18
CA ASP A 17 14.96 8.08 25.23
C ASP A 17 16.50 8.01 25.31
N ALA A 18 17.02 7.29 26.30
CA ALA A 18 18.47 7.09 26.49
C ALA A 18 19.11 6.36 25.30
N ASN A 19 18.37 5.47 24.61
CA ASN A 19 18.87 4.75 23.45
C ASN A 19 19.04 5.69 22.25
N TYR A 20 18.10 6.63 22.06
CA TYR A 20 18.22 7.66 21.04
C TYR A 20 19.44 8.56 21.28
N ILE A 21 19.64 9.01 22.51
CA ILE A 21 20.82 9.81 22.90
C ILE A 21 22.11 9.01 22.65
N GLY A 22 22.17 7.76 23.06
CA GLY A 22 23.33 6.89 22.80
C GLY A 22 23.62 6.66 21.31
N LYS A 23 22.60 6.71 20.43
CA LYS A 23 22.82 6.68 18.97
C LYS A 23 23.41 7.98 18.43
N LEU A 24 23.04 9.12 19.00
CA LEU A 24 23.63 10.42 18.68
C LEU A 24 25.11 10.45 19.10
N GLU A 25 25.42 10.04 20.32
CA GLU A 25 26.79 10.01 20.86
C GLU A 25 27.72 9.09 20.05
N ARG A 26 27.23 7.96 19.58
CA ARG A 26 28.01 7.05 18.71
C ARG A 26 28.05 7.48 17.23
N GLY A 27 27.47 8.64 16.89
CA GLY A 27 27.44 9.16 15.52
C GLY A 27 26.60 8.34 14.52
N LEU A 28 25.72 7.46 15.01
CA LEU A 28 24.79 6.69 14.20
C LEU A 28 23.66 7.56 13.64
N ILE A 29 23.30 8.63 14.36
CA ILE A 29 22.37 9.67 13.91
C ILE A 29 23.17 10.96 13.80
N ARG A 30 23.43 11.41 12.56
CA ARG A 30 24.27 12.60 12.28
C ARG A 30 23.48 13.87 11.99
N SER A 31 22.18 13.77 11.81
CA SER A 31 21.30 14.91 11.51
C SER A 31 19.93 14.70 12.19
N PRO A 32 19.84 14.91 13.52
CA PRO A 32 18.57 14.83 14.23
C PRO A 32 17.63 15.97 13.80
N GLN A 33 16.35 15.85 14.12
CA GLN A 33 15.35 16.87 13.81
C GLN A 33 15.67 18.21 14.45
N ASP A 34 15.20 19.30 13.85
CA ASP A 34 15.50 20.68 14.26
C ASP A 34 15.17 20.96 15.73
N ASP A 35 14.00 20.46 16.20
CA ASP A 35 13.57 20.62 17.59
C ASP A 35 14.52 19.91 18.56
N TYR A 36 15.03 18.72 18.17
CA TYR A 36 15.99 17.97 19.00
C TYR A 36 17.36 18.66 19.03
N ARG A 37 17.82 19.21 17.89
CA ARG A 37 19.07 20.00 17.85
C ARG A 37 19.00 21.25 18.70
N ALA A 38 17.86 21.97 18.61
CA ALA A 38 17.61 23.16 19.42
C ALA A 38 17.58 22.83 20.93
N ALA A 39 16.89 21.74 21.32
CA ALA A 39 16.85 21.28 22.70
C ALA A 39 18.24 20.87 23.22
N LEU A 40 18.99 20.10 22.41
CA LEU A 40 20.34 19.67 22.79
C LEU A 40 21.31 20.85 22.96
N ARG A 41 21.27 21.85 22.05
CA ARG A 41 22.08 23.08 22.23
C ARG A 41 21.74 23.81 23.52
N ALA A 42 20.41 23.95 23.79
CA ALA A 42 19.97 24.66 25.00
C ALA A 42 20.38 23.93 26.29
N ILE A 43 20.37 22.60 26.30
CA ILE A 43 20.71 21.80 27.48
C ILE A 43 22.23 21.72 27.70
N THR A 44 23.02 21.63 26.62
CA THR A 44 24.46 21.50 26.68
C THR A 44 25.22 22.85 26.74
N GLY A 45 24.49 23.96 26.51
CA GLY A 45 25.10 25.30 26.46
C GLY A 45 25.91 25.58 25.19
N VAL A 46 25.84 24.71 24.19
CA VAL A 46 26.57 24.84 22.92
C VAL A 46 25.81 25.75 21.97
N ARG A 47 26.50 26.59 21.22
CA ARG A 47 25.86 27.62 20.38
C ARG A 47 25.48 27.14 18.99
N THR A 48 26.23 26.16 18.43
CA THR A 48 26.05 25.72 17.04
C THR A 48 25.91 24.20 16.90
N ASP A 49 25.23 23.74 15.87
CA ASP A 49 25.05 22.31 15.56
C ASP A 49 26.38 21.58 15.27
N PRO A 50 27.36 22.19 14.55
CA PRO A 50 28.69 21.59 14.37
C PRO A 50 29.44 21.30 15.67
N GLU A 51 29.30 22.12 16.72
CA GLU A 51 29.90 21.89 18.03
C GLU A 51 29.36 20.65 18.73
N LEU A 52 28.15 20.22 18.38
CA LEU A 52 27.52 18.94 18.78
C LEU A 52 27.89 17.78 17.85
N GLY A 53 28.72 18.01 16.82
CA GLY A 53 29.06 17.02 15.83
C GLY A 53 27.96 16.76 14.76
N PHE A 54 26.93 17.59 14.70
CA PHE A 54 25.86 17.45 13.72
C PHE A 54 26.21 18.11 12.39
N ARG A 55 25.82 17.49 11.27
CA ARG A 55 25.96 18.07 9.95
C ARG A 55 24.81 19.03 9.66
N VAL A 56 25.10 20.29 9.42
CA VAL A 56 24.13 21.31 8.99
C VAL A 56 23.88 21.15 7.50
N ARG A 57 22.61 20.91 7.09
CA ARG A 57 22.21 21.17 5.71
C ARG A 57 22.20 22.68 5.50
N ARG A 58 23.15 23.20 4.73
CA ARG A 58 23.12 24.59 4.28
C ARG A 58 21.95 24.76 3.33
N HIS A 59 20.96 25.53 3.72
CA HIS A 59 20.06 26.19 2.77
C HIS A 59 20.86 27.38 2.20
N SER A 60 21.37 27.23 1.00
CA SER A 60 21.92 28.36 0.25
C SER A 60 20.79 29.01 -0.54
N SER A 61 20.31 30.15 -0.05
CA SER A 61 19.60 31.11 -0.87
C SER A 61 20.66 31.94 -1.62
N SER A 62 20.87 31.67 -2.88
CA SER A 62 21.61 32.53 -3.80
C SER A 62 20.86 32.62 -5.12
N PRO A 63 20.81 33.82 -5.75
CA PRO A 63 20.07 34.03 -7.00
C PRO A 63 20.71 33.25 -8.14
N VAL A 64 19.86 32.72 -9.01
CA VAL A 64 20.24 31.92 -10.19
C VAL A 64 20.97 32.83 -11.18
N GLU A 65 22.30 32.68 -11.28
CA GLU A 65 23.05 33.14 -12.45
C GLU A 65 22.95 32.08 -13.57
N ASN A 66 22.84 32.58 -14.82
CA ASN A 66 22.73 31.77 -16.03
C ASN A 66 23.81 30.67 -16.05
N VAL A 67 23.41 29.42 -16.09
CA VAL A 67 24.30 28.27 -16.23
C VAL A 67 24.97 28.32 -17.62
N ASP A 68 26.26 28.61 -17.67
CA ASP A 68 27.05 28.58 -18.87
C ASP A 68 27.17 27.13 -19.39
N ARG A 69 26.74 26.91 -20.64
CA ARG A 69 26.83 25.61 -21.34
C ARG A 69 28.23 24.98 -21.27
N LYS A 70 29.29 25.81 -21.14
CA LYS A 70 30.67 25.34 -20.99
C LYS A 70 30.98 24.79 -19.61
N GLU A 71 30.37 25.31 -18.54
CA GLU A 71 30.51 24.76 -17.18
C GLU A 71 29.77 23.43 -17.04
N PHE A 72 28.58 23.30 -17.62
CA PHE A 72 27.86 22.04 -17.68
C PHE A 72 28.67 20.93 -18.36
N LEU A 73 29.29 21.23 -19.51
CA LEU A 73 30.12 20.25 -20.23
C LEU A 73 31.43 19.92 -19.51
N ARG A 74 32.00 20.82 -18.70
CA ARG A 74 33.19 20.53 -17.87
C ARG A 74 32.87 19.65 -16.67
N ALA A 75 31.68 19.76 -16.09
CA ALA A 75 31.20 18.86 -15.03
C ALA A 75 30.96 17.43 -15.50
N VAL A 76 30.64 17.24 -16.78
CA VAL A 76 30.37 15.91 -17.39
C VAL A 76 31.64 15.19 -17.84
N VAL A 77 32.75 15.89 -18.12
CA VAL A 77 33.99 15.33 -18.70
C VAL A 77 35.08 14.98 -17.67
N GLY A 78 34.83 15.20 -16.36
CA GLY A 78 35.75 14.80 -15.29
C GLY A 78 35.74 13.31 -15.04
N VAL A 79 36.68 12.59 -15.64
CA VAL A 79 36.89 11.14 -15.51
C VAL A 79 37.18 10.75 -14.06
N GLY A 80 36.35 9.90 -13.45
CA GLY A 80 36.73 9.08 -12.28
C GLY A 80 36.22 9.51 -10.91
N ALA A 81 35.41 10.57 -10.76
CA ALA A 81 34.69 10.85 -9.53
C ALA A 81 33.20 10.43 -9.68
N ALA A 82 32.63 9.81 -8.67
CA ALA A 82 31.19 9.52 -8.63
C ALA A 82 30.43 10.83 -8.90
N VAL A 83 29.78 10.92 -10.08
CA VAL A 83 29.01 12.11 -10.47
C VAL A 83 27.86 12.26 -9.45
N SER A 84 27.95 13.28 -8.60
CA SER A 84 26.82 13.61 -7.72
C SER A 84 25.63 14.04 -8.59
N ALA A 85 24.49 13.40 -8.42
CA ALA A 85 23.25 13.78 -9.10
C ALA A 85 22.68 15.12 -8.57
N ALA A 86 23.23 15.69 -7.51
CA ALA A 86 22.72 16.89 -6.87
C ALA A 86 22.56 18.11 -7.81
N PRO A 87 23.55 18.45 -8.68
CA PRO A 87 23.37 19.55 -9.64
C PRO A 87 22.30 19.29 -10.70
N LEU A 88 22.10 18.01 -11.05
CA LEU A 88 21.06 17.62 -12.01
C LEU A 88 19.68 17.65 -11.39
N LEU A 89 19.57 17.32 -10.08
CA LEU A 89 18.31 17.36 -9.34
C LEU A 89 17.80 18.80 -9.14
N GLU A 90 18.70 19.79 -9.05
CA GLU A 90 18.30 21.21 -9.03
C GLU A 90 17.58 21.63 -10.32
N LEU A 91 17.99 21.11 -11.47
CA LEU A 91 17.35 21.39 -12.76
C LEU A 91 15.93 20.79 -12.88
N LEU A 92 15.58 19.82 -12.03
CA LEU A 92 14.28 19.18 -12.00
C LEU A 92 13.29 19.87 -11.06
N SER A 93 13.76 20.87 -10.29
CA SER A 93 12.88 21.63 -9.41
C SER A 93 12.06 22.62 -10.24
N PRO A 94 10.71 22.52 -10.26
CA PRO A 94 9.91 23.48 -11.00
C PRO A 94 10.00 24.85 -10.32
N ASP A 95 10.29 25.88 -11.10
CA ASP A 95 10.34 27.27 -10.63
C ASP A 95 8.95 27.78 -10.21
N GLN A 96 7.91 27.19 -10.78
CA GLN A 96 6.52 27.53 -10.47
C GLN A 96 5.70 26.27 -10.21
N PRO A 97 5.00 26.18 -9.06
CA PRO A 97 4.06 25.10 -8.82
C PRO A 97 2.90 25.17 -9.79
N THR A 98 2.32 24.01 -10.13
CA THR A 98 1.09 23.95 -10.93
C THR A 98 -0.02 24.70 -10.18
N PRO A 99 -0.65 25.72 -10.77
CA PRO A 99 -1.68 26.49 -10.08
C PRO A 99 -2.92 25.65 -9.82
N VAL A 100 -3.50 25.83 -8.63
CA VAL A 100 -4.81 25.28 -8.31
C VAL A 100 -5.89 26.15 -8.94
N PRO A 101 -6.94 25.58 -9.58
CA PRO A 101 -7.98 26.37 -10.19
C PRO A 101 -8.76 27.17 -9.14
N ASN A 102 -9.02 28.47 -9.41
CA ASN A 102 -9.84 29.31 -8.56
C ASN A 102 -11.32 28.85 -8.51
N VAL A 103 -11.78 28.24 -9.60
CA VAL A 103 -13.13 27.67 -9.75
C VAL A 103 -12.97 26.29 -10.39
N VAL A 104 -13.43 25.27 -9.70
CA VAL A 104 -13.39 23.88 -10.17
C VAL A 104 -14.38 23.66 -11.29
N THR A 105 -13.93 23.00 -12.34
CA THR A 105 -14.71 22.59 -13.51
C THR A 105 -14.83 21.08 -13.61
N GLN A 106 -15.70 20.57 -14.48
CA GLN A 106 -15.78 19.15 -14.76
C GLN A 106 -14.45 18.58 -15.28
N ALA A 107 -13.72 19.35 -16.09
CA ALA A 107 -12.42 18.93 -16.64
C ALA A 107 -11.39 18.70 -15.53
N ASP A 108 -11.40 19.49 -14.46
CA ASP A 108 -10.50 19.33 -13.32
C ASP A 108 -10.81 18.02 -12.59
N ILE A 109 -12.09 17.71 -12.36
CA ILE A 109 -12.55 16.46 -11.75
C ILE A 109 -12.14 15.25 -12.60
N ASP A 110 -12.33 15.33 -13.91
CA ASP A 110 -11.97 14.26 -14.84
C ASP A 110 -10.44 14.08 -14.90
N GLY A 111 -9.68 15.16 -14.71
CA GLY A 111 -8.22 15.13 -14.53
C GLY A 111 -7.83 14.31 -13.28
N VAL A 112 -8.47 14.55 -12.14
CA VAL A 112 -8.24 13.78 -10.89
C VAL A 112 -8.63 12.30 -11.07
N ARG A 113 -9.77 12.01 -11.69
CA ARG A 113 -10.20 10.64 -12.01
C ARG A 113 -9.20 9.94 -12.93
N THR A 114 -8.65 10.67 -13.90
CA THR A 114 -7.64 10.11 -14.81
C THR A 114 -6.34 9.80 -14.09
N ALA A 115 -5.87 10.69 -13.21
CA ALA A 115 -4.72 10.44 -12.37
C ALA A 115 -4.92 9.18 -11.50
N ALA A 116 -6.08 9.04 -10.84
CA ALA A 116 -6.40 7.86 -10.04
C ALA A 116 -6.36 6.56 -10.86
N ARG A 117 -6.89 6.57 -12.10
CA ARG A 117 -6.84 5.41 -13.01
C ARG A 117 -5.41 5.05 -13.42
N VAL A 118 -4.60 6.05 -13.79
CA VAL A 118 -3.21 5.85 -14.22
C VAL A 118 -2.38 5.27 -13.08
N PHE A 119 -2.44 5.86 -11.89
CA PHE A 119 -1.71 5.37 -10.73
C PHE A 119 -2.22 4.02 -10.22
N GLY A 120 -3.53 3.79 -10.26
CA GLY A 120 -4.11 2.48 -9.93
C GLY A 120 -3.67 1.37 -10.89
N SER A 121 -3.60 1.66 -12.19
CA SER A 121 -3.06 0.74 -13.19
C SER A 121 -1.57 0.48 -12.96
N TRP A 122 -0.79 1.51 -12.67
CA TRP A 122 0.62 1.38 -12.32
C TRP A 122 0.83 0.46 -11.12
N ASP A 123 0.06 0.66 -10.04
CA ASP A 123 0.12 -0.15 -8.83
C ASP A 123 -0.17 -1.64 -9.10
N ASN A 124 -1.16 -1.93 -9.95
CA ASN A 124 -1.50 -3.30 -10.32
C ASN A 124 -0.39 -4.03 -11.09
N HIS A 125 0.38 -3.31 -11.92
CA HIS A 125 1.45 -3.91 -12.74
C HIS A 125 2.81 -3.95 -12.06
N HIS A 126 3.13 -2.93 -11.23
CA HIS A 126 4.49 -2.74 -10.71
C HIS A 126 4.56 -2.74 -9.17
N GLY A 127 3.41 -2.72 -8.50
CA GLY A 127 3.33 -2.53 -7.04
C GLY A 127 3.52 -1.08 -6.61
N GLY A 128 3.16 -0.79 -5.35
CA GLY A 128 3.06 0.58 -4.81
C GLY A 128 4.38 1.33 -4.59
N GLY A 129 5.52 0.64 -4.65
CA GLY A 129 6.79 1.24 -4.20
C GLY A 129 7.37 2.32 -5.12
N LEU A 130 7.19 2.20 -6.44
CA LEU A 130 7.88 3.05 -7.42
C LEU A 130 7.23 4.42 -7.65
N ALA A 131 5.90 4.51 -7.63
CA ALA A 131 5.15 5.73 -7.95
C ALA A 131 4.58 6.43 -6.72
N ARG A 132 4.84 5.93 -5.51
CA ARG A 132 4.24 6.42 -4.26
C ARG A 132 4.41 7.92 -4.06
N GLU A 133 5.61 8.44 -4.28
CA GLU A 133 5.89 9.87 -4.07
C GLU A 133 5.17 10.74 -5.09
N ALA A 134 5.12 10.29 -6.35
CA ALA A 134 4.41 10.99 -7.42
C ALA A 134 2.89 11.05 -7.15
N VAL A 135 2.27 9.93 -6.75
CA VAL A 135 0.84 9.91 -6.45
C VAL A 135 0.48 10.74 -5.22
N VAL A 136 1.36 10.79 -4.20
CA VAL A 136 1.15 11.66 -3.02
C VAL A 136 1.25 13.13 -3.40
N ALA A 137 2.17 13.51 -4.28
CA ALA A 137 2.25 14.88 -4.80
C ALA A 137 0.98 15.25 -5.58
N GLN A 138 0.49 14.35 -6.45
CA GLN A 138 -0.75 14.54 -7.18
C GLN A 138 -1.97 14.64 -6.23
N LEU A 139 -2.02 13.80 -5.18
CA LEU A 139 -3.09 13.86 -4.19
C LEU A 139 -3.10 15.19 -3.44
N ARG A 140 -1.93 15.71 -3.05
CA ARG A 140 -1.84 17.03 -2.39
C ARG A 140 -2.39 18.14 -3.26
N HIS A 141 -1.95 18.20 -4.52
CA HIS A 141 -2.46 19.17 -5.49
C HIS A 141 -3.98 19.04 -5.69
N SER A 142 -4.49 17.80 -5.79
CA SER A 142 -5.93 17.56 -5.95
C SER A 142 -6.72 17.91 -4.67
N ALA A 143 -6.14 17.69 -3.49
CA ALA A 143 -6.79 18.04 -2.22
C ALA A 143 -6.92 19.55 -2.03
N GLU A 144 -5.97 20.36 -2.53
CA GLU A 144 -6.07 21.82 -2.51
C GLU A 144 -7.29 22.34 -3.31
N MET A 145 -7.77 21.58 -4.29
CA MET A 145 -8.99 21.91 -5.04
C MET A 145 -10.26 21.86 -4.17
N LEU A 146 -10.25 21.11 -3.05
CA LEU A 146 -11.39 21.02 -2.14
C LEU A 146 -11.72 22.36 -1.45
N ASP A 147 -10.70 23.23 -1.34
CA ASP A 147 -10.83 24.59 -0.79
C ASP A 147 -11.18 25.64 -1.85
N SER A 148 -11.15 25.27 -3.14
CA SER A 148 -11.48 26.15 -4.25
C SER A 148 -13.00 26.34 -4.37
N ARG A 149 -13.41 27.39 -5.08
CA ARG A 149 -14.83 27.56 -5.42
C ARG A 149 -15.28 26.41 -6.31
N CYS A 150 -16.29 25.68 -5.87
CA CYS A 150 -16.86 24.55 -6.61
C CYS A 150 -18.37 24.75 -6.76
N PRO A 151 -18.92 24.66 -7.99
CA PRO A 151 -20.37 24.63 -8.17
C PRO A 151 -21.00 23.50 -7.36
N GLU A 152 -22.13 23.77 -6.68
CA GLU A 152 -22.79 22.82 -5.79
C GLU A 152 -23.02 21.45 -6.43
N LYS A 153 -23.45 21.44 -7.70
CA LYS A 153 -23.68 20.22 -8.47
C LYS A 153 -22.45 19.37 -8.71
N LEU A 154 -21.24 19.95 -8.63
CA LEU A 154 -19.96 19.25 -8.86
C LEU A 154 -19.25 18.89 -7.54
N ARG A 155 -19.69 19.47 -6.40
CA ARG A 155 -19.03 19.32 -5.12
C ARG A 155 -18.90 17.85 -4.70
N GLY A 156 -19.98 17.08 -4.76
CA GLY A 156 -19.95 15.64 -4.44
C GLY A 156 -19.02 14.86 -5.35
N GLU A 157 -19.02 15.16 -6.67
CA GLU A 157 -18.13 14.50 -7.62
C GLU A 157 -16.66 14.83 -7.37
N LEU A 158 -16.34 16.08 -6.99
CA LEU A 158 -14.98 16.48 -6.64
C LEU A 158 -14.48 15.70 -5.43
N PHE A 159 -15.25 15.66 -4.34
CA PHE A 159 -14.89 14.91 -3.13
C PHE A 159 -14.74 13.42 -3.42
N ALA A 160 -15.63 12.82 -4.21
CA ALA A 160 -15.52 11.41 -4.61
C ALA A 160 -14.25 11.14 -5.43
N ALA A 161 -13.92 12.00 -6.40
CA ALA A 161 -12.73 11.84 -7.23
C ALA A 161 -11.42 11.97 -6.42
N VAL A 162 -11.31 13.02 -5.59
CA VAL A 162 -10.14 13.24 -4.72
C VAL A 162 -10.03 12.13 -3.66
N GLY A 163 -11.16 11.72 -3.08
CA GLY A 163 -11.23 10.60 -2.14
C GLY A 163 -10.77 9.29 -2.77
N PHE A 164 -11.17 9.01 -4.02
CA PHE A 164 -10.71 7.80 -4.71
C PHE A 164 -9.20 7.85 -5.03
N LEU A 165 -8.65 9.00 -5.41
CA LEU A 165 -7.19 9.16 -5.54
C LEU A 165 -6.49 8.91 -4.19
N GLY A 166 -7.08 9.40 -3.08
CA GLY A 166 -6.62 9.11 -1.72
C GLY A 166 -6.60 7.61 -1.41
N HIS A 167 -7.63 6.87 -1.86
CA HIS A 167 -7.69 5.41 -1.75
C HIS A 167 -6.54 4.73 -2.51
N VAL A 168 -6.24 5.17 -3.73
CA VAL A 168 -5.10 4.64 -4.52
C VAL A 168 -3.78 4.87 -3.79
N CYS A 169 -3.55 6.08 -3.25
CA CYS A 169 -2.38 6.39 -2.43
C CYS A 169 -2.30 5.46 -1.20
N ALA A 170 -3.42 5.22 -0.53
CA ALA A 170 -3.49 4.37 0.65
C ALA A 170 -3.11 2.92 0.32
N MET A 171 -3.58 2.39 -0.81
CA MET A 171 -3.25 1.04 -1.26
C MET A 171 -1.76 0.90 -1.60
N MET A 172 -1.17 1.87 -2.29
CA MET A 172 0.27 1.91 -2.55
C MET A 172 1.10 1.98 -1.26
N ALA A 173 0.66 2.77 -0.29
CA ALA A 173 1.31 2.87 1.02
C ALA A 173 1.21 1.55 1.79
N PHE A 174 0.05 0.88 1.74
CA PHE A 174 -0.15 -0.43 2.36
C PHE A 174 0.78 -1.49 1.74
N ASP A 175 0.89 -1.52 0.41
CA ASP A 175 1.75 -2.46 -0.30
C ASP A 175 3.25 -2.24 0.01
N ALA A 176 3.64 -1.00 0.24
CA ALA A 176 4.99 -0.59 0.63
C ALA A 176 5.26 -0.71 2.15
N TYR A 177 4.33 -1.23 2.97
CA TYR A 177 4.41 -1.33 4.45
C TYR A 177 4.49 0.01 5.19
N ALA A 178 4.13 1.10 4.55
CA ALA A 178 3.92 2.38 5.21
C ALA A 178 2.51 2.42 5.86
N HIS A 179 2.28 1.53 6.83
CA HIS A 179 0.95 1.28 7.38
C HIS A 179 0.31 2.51 8.02
N ASP A 180 1.08 3.38 8.67
CA ASP A 180 0.57 4.62 9.26
C ASP A 180 0.14 5.62 8.19
N ASP A 181 0.90 5.73 7.10
CA ASP A 181 0.54 6.55 5.94
C ASP A 181 -0.76 6.02 5.30
N ALA A 182 -0.83 4.70 5.08
CA ALA A 182 -2.03 4.07 4.54
C ALA A 182 -3.26 4.36 5.41
N ARG A 183 -3.16 4.22 6.74
CA ARG A 183 -4.26 4.54 7.67
C ARG A 183 -4.72 6.00 7.58
N ARG A 184 -3.76 6.95 7.48
CA ARG A 184 -4.11 8.38 7.31
C ARG A 184 -4.84 8.64 6.00
N MET A 185 -4.34 8.06 4.90
CA MET A 185 -4.92 8.23 3.57
C MET A 185 -6.30 7.55 3.45
N PHE A 186 -6.49 6.39 4.08
CA PHE A 186 -7.83 5.78 4.16
C PHE A 186 -8.82 6.64 4.95
N ARG A 187 -8.40 7.25 6.09
CA ARG A 187 -9.26 8.19 6.84
C ARG A 187 -9.61 9.42 6.00
N PHE A 188 -8.66 9.94 5.24
CA PHE A 188 -8.92 11.02 4.29
C PHE A 188 -9.96 10.60 3.24
N THR A 189 -9.82 9.40 2.68
CA THR A 189 -10.81 8.83 1.74
C THR A 189 -12.20 8.74 2.38
N GLN A 190 -12.29 8.27 3.65
CA GLN A 190 -13.57 8.20 4.36
C GLN A 190 -14.21 9.59 4.50
N ALA A 191 -13.45 10.59 4.93
CA ALA A 191 -13.95 11.96 5.06
C ALA A 191 -14.46 12.48 3.71
N CYS A 192 -13.74 12.24 2.62
CA CYS A 192 -14.19 12.61 1.28
C CYS A 192 -15.46 11.87 0.85
N ALA A 193 -15.57 10.57 1.16
CA ALA A 193 -16.75 9.77 0.84
C ALA A 193 -17.99 10.26 1.61
N ASP A 194 -17.82 10.61 2.89
CA ASP A 194 -18.89 11.15 3.74
C ASP A 194 -19.38 12.52 3.22
N GLU A 195 -18.45 13.43 2.85
CA GLU A 195 -18.79 14.73 2.25
C GLU A 195 -19.46 14.58 0.87
N ALA A 196 -19.06 13.61 0.09
CA ALA A 196 -19.67 13.29 -1.19
C ALA A 196 -21.04 12.58 -1.07
N GLY A 197 -21.37 12.03 0.10
CA GLY A 197 -22.50 11.10 0.27
C GLY A 197 -22.32 9.79 -0.53
N ASP A 198 -21.08 9.43 -0.87
CA ASP A 198 -20.75 8.29 -1.72
C ASP A 198 -20.56 7.01 -0.89
N TRP A 199 -21.64 6.23 -0.79
CA TRP A 199 -21.66 4.96 -0.07
C TRP A 199 -20.75 3.90 -0.69
N ASN A 200 -20.57 3.93 -2.01
CA ASN A 200 -19.72 2.98 -2.72
C ASN A 200 -18.26 3.21 -2.40
N LEU A 201 -17.79 4.46 -2.47
CA LEU A 201 -16.42 4.83 -2.08
C LEU A 201 -16.16 4.55 -0.59
N ARG A 202 -17.15 4.85 0.27
CA ARG A 202 -17.09 4.54 1.69
C ARG A 202 -16.88 3.05 1.93
N ALA A 203 -17.68 2.20 1.30
CA ALA A 203 -17.59 0.74 1.41
C ALA A 203 -16.25 0.20 0.89
N LYS A 204 -15.79 0.71 -0.25
CA LYS A 204 -14.47 0.39 -0.84
C LYS A 204 -13.33 0.67 0.12
N SER A 205 -13.33 1.85 0.71
CA SER A 205 -12.29 2.26 1.64
C SER A 205 -12.31 1.40 2.92
N LEU A 206 -13.48 1.16 3.51
CA LEU A 206 -13.63 0.30 4.69
C LEU A 206 -13.19 -1.14 4.42
N SER A 207 -13.49 -1.70 3.23
CA SER A 207 -12.99 -3.01 2.81
C SER A 207 -11.46 -3.05 2.79
N SER A 208 -10.82 -2.01 2.26
CA SER A 208 -9.35 -1.93 2.19
C SER A 208 -8.72 -1.72 3.56
N MET A 209 -9.33 -0.92 4.44
CA MET A 209 -8.93 -0.79 5.84
C MET A 209 -9.04 -2.11 6.59
N ALA A 210 -10.11 -2.88 6.36
CA ALA A 210 -10.29 -4.21 6.93
C ALA A 210 -9.18 -5.16 6.48
N ARG A 211 -8.84 -5.16 5.19
CA ARG A 211 -7.72 -5.96 4.65
C ARG A 211 -6.39 -5.56 5.28
N GLN A 212 -6.15 -4.27 5.51
CA GLN A 212 -4.95 -3.79 6.21
C GLN A 212 -4.93 -4.26 7.66
N ALA A 213 -6.03 -4.12 8.40
CA ALA A 213 -6.13 -4.56 9.79
C ALA A 213 -5.86 -6.07 9.93
N ILE A 214 -6.50 -6.89 9.09
CA ILE A 214 -6.29 -8.34 9.03
C ILE A 214 -4.82 -8.67 8.75
N TRP A 215 -4.19 -7.97 7.82
CA TRP A 215 -2.77 -8.16 7.47
C TRP A 215 -1.84 -7.80 8.62
N CYS A 216 -2.15 -6.72 9.32
CA CYS A 216 -1.38 -6.25 10.49
C CYS A 216 -1.62 -7.07 11.77
N GLY A 217 -2.42 -8.15 11.71
CA GLY A 217 -2.65 -9.04 12.84
C GLY A 217 -3.83 -8.64 13.73
N ASP A 218 -4.69 -7.73 13.29
CA ASP A 218 -5.90 -7.31 13.99
C ASP A 218 -7.17 -7.70 13.20
N PRO A 219 -7.51 -9.01 13.15
CA PRO A 219 -8.68 -9.48 12.44
C PRO A 219 -10.01 -9.05 13.07
N ASP A 220 -10.07 -8.77 14.36
CA ASP A 220 -11.28 -8.27 15.02
C ASP A 220 -11.62 -6.86 14.54
N GLN A 221 -10.64 -5.98 14.48
CA GLN A 221 -10.81 -4.67 13.83
C GLN A 221 -11.20 -4.81 12.34
N GLY A 222 -10.62 -5.79 11.65
CA GLY A 222 -11.00 -6.12 10.27
C GLY A 222 -12.48 -6.51 10.15
N LEU A 223 -12.99 -7.34 11.07
CA LEU A 223 -14.40 -7.72 11.14
C LEU A 223 -15.28 -6.49 11.37
N THR A 224 -14.96 -5.69 12.38
CA THR A 224 -15.70 -4.45 12.69
C THR A 224 -15.81 -3.51 11.48
N LEU A 225 -14.72 -3.31 10.74
CA LEU A 225 -14.71 -2.43 9.55
C LEU A 225 -15.60 -2.96 8.43
N THR A 226 -15.64 -4.30 8.21
CA THR A 226 -16.52 -4.89 7.21
C THR A 226 -18.00 -4.79 7.61
N GLU A 227 -18.31 -4.93 8.89
CA GLU A 227 -19.67 -4.76 9.41
C GLU A 227 -20.14 -3.31 9.30
N LEU A 228 -19.27 -2.33 9.61
CA LEU A 228 -19.54 -0.91 9.38
C LEU A 228 -19.79 -0.58 7.90
N ALA A 229 -19.09 -1.25 6.98
CA ALA A 229 -19.31 -1.08 5.55
C ALA A 229 -20.67 -1.64 5.12
N LEU A 230 -21.14 -2.71 5.75
CA LEU A 230 -22.42 -3.38 5.44
C LEU A 230 -23.65 -2.75 6.11
N VAL A 231 -23.48 -1.76 7.00
CA VAL A 231 -24.61 -1.08 7.70
C VAL A 231 -25.65 -0.55 6.72
N ARG A 232 -25.24 -0.05 5.54
CA ARG A 232 -26.15 0.41 4.47
C ARG A 232 -25.96 -0.43 3.21
N ALA A 233 -25.98 -1.77 3.35
CA ALA A 233 -25.86 -2.70 2.26
C ALA A 233 -26.96 -2.49 1.17
N ASP A 234 -28.08 -1.86 1.53
CA ASP A 234 -29.12 -1.45 0.60
C ASP A 234 -28.66 -0.41 -0.44
N ARG A 235 -27.57 0.32 -0.16
CA ARG A 235 -26.97 1.35 -1.04
C ARG A 235 -25.87 0.78 -1.95
N LEU A 236 -25.49 -0.47 -1.75
CA LEU A 236 -24.36 -1.10 -2.43
C LEU A 236 -24.85 -2.04 -3.52
N THR A 237 -24.02 -2.20 -4.56
CA THR A 237 -24.26 -3.20 -5.60
C THR A 237 -24.05 -4.62 -5.05
N ALA A 238 -24.52 -5.61 -5.77
CA ALA A 238 -24.31 -7.01 -5.38
C ALA A 238 -22.81 -7.38 -5.38
N THR A 239 -22.06 -6.85 -6.33
CA THR A 239 -20.60 -7.03 -6.43
C THR A 239 -19.87 -6.45 -5.21
N GLU A 240 -20.26 -5.26 -4.77
CA GLU A 240 -19.66 -4.62 -3.57
C GLU A 240 -19.99 -5.40 -2.30
N ARG A 241 -21.22 -5.91 -2.17
CA ARG A 241 -21.58 -6.77 -1.05
C ARG A 241 -20.77 -8.06 -1.04
N ALA A 242 -20.56 -8.68 -2.20
CA ALA A 242 -19.71 -9.87 -2.32
C ALA A 242 -18.27 -9.59 -1.89
N MET A 243 -17.67 -8.47 -2.34
CA MET A 243 -16.35 -8.03 -1.95
C MET A 243 -16.22 -7.83 -0.42
N LEU A 244 -17.22 -7.20 0.21
CA LEU A 244 -17.23 -6.98 1.66
C LEU A 244 -17.37 -8.27 2.44
N LEU A 245 -18.24 -9.18 1.98
CA LEU A 245 -18.44 -10.50 2.59
C LEU A 245 -17.17 -11.36 2.46
N ALA A 246 -16.45 -11.31 1.34
CA ALA A 246 -15.15 -11.99 1.19
C ALA A 246 -14.11 -11.44 2.19
N ALA A 247 -14.05 -10.12 2.38
CA ALA A 247 -13.18 -9.51 3.40
C ALA A 247 -13.59 -9.90 4.82
N ARG A 248 -14.90 -9.96 5.11
CA ARG A 248 -15.46 -10.43 6.39
C ARG A 248 -15.09 -11.89 6.64
N ALA A 249 -15.26 -12.76 5.64
CA ALA A 249 -14.88 -14.17 5.75
C ALA A 249 -13.40 -14.33 6.09
N ARG A 250 -12.53 -13.50 5.51
CA ARG A 250 -11.10 -13.52 5.81
C ARG A 250 -10.80 -13.11 7.25
N ALA A 251 -11.50 -12.12 7.81
CA ALA A 251 -11.37 -11.73 9.21
C ALA A 251 -11.78 -12.88 10.13
N LEU A 252 -12.95 -13.50 9.89
CA LEU A 252 -13.46 -14.63 10.65
C LEU A 252 -12.51 -15.83 10.59
N ALA A 253 -11.95 -16.14 9.43
CA ALA A 253 -10.98 -17.22 9.25
C ALA A 253 -9.71 -17.00 10.08
N LYS A 254 -9.19 -15.77 10.09
CA LYS A 254 -8.03 -15.41 10.93
C LYS A 254 -8.31 -15.52 12.43
N MET A 255 -9.56 -15.29 12.83
CA MET A 255 -10.02 -15.49 14.22
C MET A 255 -10.31 -16.97 14.54
N GLY A 256 -10.22 -17.88 13.57
CA GLY A 256 -10.51 -19.31 13.77
C GLY A 256 -12.00 -19.66 13.83
N ARG A 257 -12.90 -18.76 13.40
CA ARG A 257 -14.36 -18.91 13.40
C ARG A 257 -14.83 -19.64 12.13
N ALA A 258 -14.54 -20.95 12.06
CA ALA A 258 -14.69 -21.76 10.84
C ALA A 258 -16.12 -21.76 10.29
N GLU A 259 -17.11 -22.11 11.10
CA GLU A 259 -18.52 -22.18 10.66
C GLU A 259 -19.03 -20.85 10.10
N GLU A 260 -18.67 -19.76 10.76
CA GLU A 260 -19.06 -18.42 10.31
C GLU A 260 -18.32 -18.00 9.05
N THR A 261 -17.07 -18.43 8.90
CA THR A 261 -16.29 -18.21 7.66
C THR A 261 -16.96 -18.91 6.49
N LEU A 262 -17.26 -20.20 6.62
CA LEU A 262 -17.92 -20.99 5.55
C LEU A 262 -19.27 -20.40 5.17
N ARG A 263 -20.09 -20.04 6.17
CA ARG A 263 -21.39 -19.37 5.93
C ARG A 263 -21.20 -18.03 5.20
N THR A 264 -20.19 -17.25 5.60
CA THR A 264 -19.93 -15.93 5.00
C THR A 264 -19.41 -16.05 3.57
N VAL A 265 -18.59 -17.07 3.27
CA VAL A 265 -18.19 -17.40 1.89
C VAL A 265 -19.41 -17.73 1.03
N GLY A 266 -20.32 -18.57 1.52
CA GLY A 266 -21.56 -18.88 0.82
C GLY A 266 -22.43 -17.65 0.53
N LEU A 267 -22.54 -16.73 1.50
CA LEU A 267 -23.23 -15.46 1.31
C LEU A 267 -22.52 -14.56 0.28
N ALA A 268 -21.18 -14.56 0.26
CA ALA A 268 -20.43 -13.83 -0.75
C ALA A 268 -20.69 -14.38 -2.15
N ASP A 269 -20.70 -15.70 -2.30
CA ASP A 269 -21.04 -16.37 -3.58
C ASP A 269 -22.47 -16.03 -4.03
N GLU A 270 -23.44 -16.07 -3.11
CA GLU A 270 -24.83 -15.71 -3.41
C GLU A 270 -24.95 -14.25 -3.89
N GLN A 271 -24.23 -13.31 -3.28
CA GLN A 271 -24.22 -11.93 -3.77
C GLN A 271 -23.53 -11.83 -5.13
N PHE A 272 -22.42 -12.54 -5.32
CA PHE A 272 -21.68 -12.49 -6.57
C PHE A 272 -22.46 -13.06 -7.76
N THR A 273 -23.32 -14.07 -7.56
CA THR A 273 -24.24 -14.56 -8.62
C THR A 273 -25.22 -13.50 -9.11
N ARG A 274 -25.43 -12.44 -8.33
CA ARG A 274 -26.31 -11.30 -8.67
C ARG A 274 -25.51 -10.09 -9.16
N ALA A 275 -24.20 -10.25 -9.38
CA ALA A 275 -23.34 -9.17 -9.85
C ALA A 275 -23.78 -8.67 -11.23
N ASP A 276 -23.85 -7.36 -11.38
CA ASP A 276 -24.14 -6.70 -12.63
C ASP A 276 -23.10 -5.62 -12.92
N PRO A 277 -22.03 -5.96 -13.67
CA PRO A 277 -20.94 -5.03 -13.97
C PRO A 277 -21.36 -3.74 -14.66
N ALA A 278 -22.52 -3.69 -15.29
CA ALA A 278 -23.02 -2.48 -15.93
C ALA A 278 -23.52 -1.44 -14.91
N ASN A 279 -23.94 -1.90 -13.75
CA ASN A 279 -24.40 -1.06 -12.64
C ASN A 279 -23.36 -0.85 -11.53
N ASP A 280 -22.17 -1.46 -11.67
CA ASP A 280 -21.10 -1.29 -10.73
C ASP A 280 -20.35 0.04 -10.96
N PRO A 281 -19.81 0.68 -9.89
CA PRO A 281 -18.87 1.78 -10.05
C PRO A 281 -17.67 1.34 -10.91
N ASP A 282 -17.14 2.27 -11.74
CA ASP A 282 -16.02 1.98 -12.66
C ASP A 282 -14.81 1.30 -11.99
N TRP A 283 -14.53 1.65 -10.75
CA TRP A 283 -13.41 1.08 -10.01
C TRP A 283 -13.67 -0.34 -9.48
N MET A 284 -14.90 -0.88 -9.61
CA MET A 284 -15.22 -2.27 -9.27
C MET A 284 -14.88 -3.26 -10.40
N ARG A 285 -14.51 -2.81 -11.59
CA ARG A 285 -14.16 -3.70 -12.73
C ARG A 285 -13.06 -4.72 -12.41
N TYR A 286 -12.26 -4.50 -11.37
CA TYR A 286 -11.25 -5.46 -10.92
C TYR A 286 -11.87 -6.67 -10.22
N TYR A 287 -13.10 -6.55 -9.69
CA TYR A 287 -13.74 -7.59 -8.89
C TYR A 287 -14.56 -8.52 -9.80
N ASP A 288 -13.86 -9.20 -10.68
CA ASP A 288 -14.37 -10.25 -11.54
C ASP A 288 -14.42 -11.61 -10.82
N GLN A 289 -14.77 -12.67 -11.53
CA GLN A 289 -14.86 -14.01 -10.98
C GLN A 289 -13.51 -14.50 -10.45
N ALA A 290 -12.40 -14.19 -11.13
CA ALA A 290 -11.07 -14.57 -10.67
C ALA A 290 -10.72 -13.90 -9.34
N GLN A 291 -11.02 -12.61 -9.20
CA GLN A 291 -10.80 -11.88 -7.95
C GLN A 291 -11.71 -12.39 -6.82
N HIS A 292 -13.00 -12.68 -7.11
CA HIS A 292 -13.94 -13.23 -6.12
C HIS A 292 -13.47 -14.58 -5.60
N LEU A 293 -13.08 -15.50 -6.51
CA LEU A 293 -12.56 -16.82 -6.14
C LEU A 293 -11.22 -16.69 -5.39
N GLY A 294 -10.37 -15.76 -5.78
CA GLY A 294 -9.13 -15.47 -5.07
C GLY A 294 -9.38 -15.00 -3.64
N ASP A 295 -10.20 -13.98 -3.44
CA ASP A 295 -10.48 -13.40 -2.12
C ASP A 295 -11.16 -14.41 -1.17
N THR A 296 -12.13 -15.18 -1.65
CA THR A 296 -12.78 -16.25 -0.87
C THR A 296 -11.85 -17.45 -0.66
N GLY A 297 -11.04 -17.80 -1.66
CA GLY A 297 -10.00 -18.81 -1.55
C GLY A 297 -8.94 -18.48 -0.50
N HIS A 298 -8.55 -17.21 -0.37
CA HIS A 298 -7.66 -16.75 0.70
C HIS A 298 -8.27 -16.90 2.10
N ALA A 299 -9.58 -16.67 2.26
CA ALA A 299 -10.25 -16.93 3.53
C ALA A 299 -10.25 -18.42 3.88
N LEU A 300 -10.60 -19.28 2.93
CA LEU A 300 -10.60 -20.74 3.12
C LEU A 300 -9.19 -21.29 3.32
N TRP A 301 -8.17 -20.69 2.72
CA TRP A 301 -6.77 -21.06 2.93
C TRP A 301 -6.37 -20.96 4.42
N ASP A 302 -6.79 -19.88 5.10
CA ASP A 302 -6.52 -19.70 6.53
C ASP A 302 -7.11 -20.84 7.37
N LEU A 303 -8.33 -21.32 7.04
CA LEU A 303 -8.93 -22.49 7.70
C LEU A 303 -8.20 -23.78 7.34
N ALA A 304 -7.87 -23.97 6.07
CA ALA A 304 -7.24 -25.18 5.56
C ALA A 304 -5.88 -25.43 6.22
N VAL A 305 -5.04 -24.40 6.35
CA VAL A 305 -3.69 -24.55 6.91
C VAL A 305 -3.66 -24.58 8.44
N ARG A 306 -4.65 -24.01 9.12
CA ARG A 306 -4.69 -23.94 10.57
C ARG A 306 -5.52 -25.03 11.22
N GLN A 307 -6.64 -25.39 10.61
CA GLN A 307 -7.64 -26.30 11.20
C GLN A 307 -7.85 -27.55 10.36
N GLY A 308 -7.29 -27.59 9.15
CA GLY A 308 -7.46 -28.70 8.23
C GLY A 308 -8.81 -28.75 7.52
N GLU A 309 -9.63 -27.68 7.63
CA GLU A 309 -10.95 -27.59 7.03
C GLU A 309 -10.92 -26.96 5.64
N ALA A 310 -11.90 -27.30 4.81
CA ALA A 310 -12.13 -26.72 3.46
C ALA A 310 -10.91 -26.78 2.51
N LYS A 311 -10.00 -27.73 2.69
CA LYS A 311 -8.73 -27.83 1.89
C LYS A 311 -8.99 -27.87 0.40
N GLN A 312 -9.92 -28.74 -0.02
CA GLN A 312 -10.25 -28.98 -1.43
C GLN A 312 -10.87 -27.74 -2.08
N GLU A 313 -11.79 -27.09 -1.36
CA GLU A 313 -12.45 -25.88 -1.81
C GLU A 313 -11.45 -24.72 -1.92
N ALA A 314 -10.59 -24.53 -0.91
CA ALA A 314 -9.54 -23.53 -0.94
C ALA A 314 -8.61 -23.71 -2.16
N ALA A 315 -8.14 -24.93 -2.41
CA ALA A 315 -7.28 -25.25 -3.53
C ALA A 315 -7.99 -24.99 -4.88
N SER A 316 -9.23 -25.44 -5.03
CA SER A 316 -10.04 -25.24 -6.25
C SER A 316 -10.24 -23.77 -6.56
N ARG A 317 -10.64 -22.96 -5.55
CA ARG A 317 -10.86 -21.52 -5.73
C ARG A 317 -9.58 -20.77 -6.08
N LEU A 318 -8.48 -21.06 -5.39
CA LEU A 318 -7.17 -20.45 -5.67
C LEU A 318 -6.67 -20.83 -7.05
N ALA A 319 -6.79 -22.11 -7.47
CA ALA A 319 -6.42 -22.55 -8.80
C ALA A 319 -7.23 -21.85 -9.89
N SER A 320 -8.54 -21.74 -9.70
CA SER A 320 -9.42 -21.02 -10.62
C SER A 320 -9.10 -19.53 -10.69
N ALA A 321 -8.74 -18.91 -9.57
CA ALA A 321 -8.30 -17.52 -9.53
C ALA A 321 -7.00 -17.32 -10.32
N VAL A 322 -6.00 -18.19 -10.12
CA VAL A 322 -4.73 -18.15 -10.87
C VAL A 322 -4.97 -18.27 -12.37
N ALA A 323 -5.82 -19.21 -12.78
CA ALA A 323 -6.13 -19.43 -14.19
C ALA A 323 -6.95 -18.30 -14.83
N GLY A 324 -7.81 -17.63 -14.04
CA GLY A 324 -8.71 -16.58 -14.53
C GLY A 324 -8.12 -15.18 -14.55
N HIS A 325 -7.09 -14.89 -13.75
CA HIS A 325 -6.47 -13.56 -13.75
C HIS A 325 -5.69 -13.28 -15.02
N THR A 326 -5.97 -12.13 -15.62
CA THR A 326 -5.27 -11.62 -16.80
C THR A 326 -3.92 -10.97 -16.43
N GLU A 327 -3.12 -10.62 -17.46
CA GLU A 327 -1.86 -9.91 -17.30
C GLU A 327 -2.02 -8.53 -16.62
N THR A 328 -3.20 -7.95 -16.64
CA THR A 328 -3.49 -6.69 -15.90
C THR A 328 -3.46 -6.88 -14.39
N TYR A 329 -3.74 -8.11 -13.90
CA TYR A 329 -3.85 -8.42 -12.47
C TYR A 329 -2.78 -9.39 -11.98
N VAL A 330 -1.53 -9.22 -12.48
CA VAL A 330 -0.37 -10.05 -12.12
C VAL A 330 -0.20 -10.15 -10.60
N ARG A 331 -0.42 -9.06 -9.86
CA ARG A 331 -0.34 -9.08 -8.39
C ARG A 331 -1.34 -10.03 -7.75
N SER A 332 -2.60 -9.99 -8.17
CA SER A 332 -3.64 -10.90 -7.64
C SER A 332 -3.34 -12.35 -8.01
N ARG A 333 -2.86 -12.59 -9.24
CA ARG A 333 -2.44 -13.92 -9.70
C ARG A 333 -1.27 -14.45 -8.86
N ALA A 334 -0.23 -13.64 -8.64
CA ALA A 334 0.92 -13.99 -7.83
C ALA A 334 0.51 -14.35 -6.38
N MET A 335 -0.29 -13.50 -5.74
CA MET A 335 -0.75 -13.72 -4.36
C MET A 335 -1.57 -15.00 -4.23
N SER A 336 -2.50 -15.26 -5.16
CA SER A 336 -3.31 -16.50 -5.19
C SER A 336 -2.43 -17.72 -5.48
N GLY A 337 -1.47 -17.61 -6.40
CA GLY A 337 -0.52 -18.67 -6.71
C GLY A 337 0.39 -19.04 -5.53
N ILE A 338 0.89 -18.05 -4.80
CA ILE A 338 1.71 -18.30 -3.60
C ILE A 338 0.87 -19.02 -2.52
N LYS A 339 -0.40 -18.63 -2.32
CA LYS A 339 -1.30 -19.30 -1.38
C LYS A 339 -1.64 -20.72 -1.83
N LEU A 340 -1.88 -20.93 -3.11
CA LEU A 340 -2.11 -22.28 -3.67
C LEU A 340 -0.89 -23.16 -3.45
N ALA A 341 0.31 -22.70 -3.84
CA ALA A 341 1.56 -23.42 -3.62
C ALA A 341 1.79 -23.75 -2.14
N SER A 342 1.53 -22.78 -1.25
CA SER A 342 1.65 -22.94 0.19
C SER A 342 0.67 -24.00 0.75
N LEU A 343 -0.56 -24.02 0.26
CA LEU A 343 -1.55 -25.03 0.64
C LEU A 343 -1.14 -26.40 0.13
N THR A 344 -0.79 -26.54 -1.15
CA THR A 344 -0.34 -27.82 -1.76
C THR A 344 0.93 -28.33 -1.08
N MET A 345 1.86 -27.44 -0.71
CA MET A 345 3.07 -27.80 0.03
C MET A 345 2.77 -28.36 1.42
N THR A 346 1.68 -27.90 2.06
CA THR A 346 1.31 -28.30 3.42
C THR A 346 0.49 -29.60 3.46
N VAL A 347 -0.40 -29.81 2.49
CA VAL A 347 -1.40 -30.88 2.55
C VAL A 347 -1.50 -31.75 1.29
N GLY A 348 -0.72 -31.46 0.25
CA GLY A 348 -0.71 -32.15 -1.05
C GLY A 348 0.66 -32.69 -1.45
N ASP A 349 0.94 -32.68 -2.75
CA ASP A 349 2.21 -33.14 -3.31
C ASP A 349 3.24 -31.99 -3.34
N PRO A 350 4.41 -32.15 -2.69
CA PRO A 350 5.47 -31.16 -2.68
C PRO A 350 6.06 -30.84 -4.06
N GLN A 351 6.11 -31.79 -5.00
CA GLN A 351 6.60 -31.55 -6.35
C GLN A 351 5.62 -30.67 -7.15
N GLU A 352 4.32 -30.98 -7.07
CA GLU A 352 3.27 -30.13 -7.65
C GLU A 352 3.31 -28.71 -7.05
N ALA A 353 3.46 -28.63 -5.73
CA ALA A 353 3.57 -27.36 -5.02
C ALA A 353 4.78 -26.54 -5.50
N ALA A 354 5.91 -27.19 -5.79
CA ALA A 354 7.10 -26.53 -6.29
C ALA A 354 6.87 -25.94 -7.70
N VAL A 355 6.17 -26.64 -8.57
CA VAL A 355 5.81 -26.14 -9.91
C VAL A 355 4.91 -24.91 -9.82
N ILE A 356 3.84 -24.98 -9.01
CA ILE A 356 2.93 -23.85 -8.77
C ILE A 356 3.71 -22.67 -8.17
N GLY A 357 4.56 -22.95 -7.18
CA GLY A 357 5.37 -21.95 -6.49
C GLY A 357 6.38 -21.26 -7.41
N ALA A 358 6.99 -21.97 -8.33
CA ALA A 358 7.92 -21.40 -9.32
C ALA A 358 7.23 -20.41 -10.26
N GLN A 359 6.02 -20.73 -10.72
CA GLN A 359 5.23 -19.80 -11.54
C GLN A 359 4.81 -18.57 -10.74
N ALA A 360 4.32 -18.77 -9.50
CA ALA A 360 3.95 -17.67 -8.61
C ALA A 360 5.13 -16.75 -8.26
N LEU A 361 6.32 -17.33 -8.08
CA LEU A 361 7.57 -16.59 -7.87
C LEU A 361 7.91 -15.74 -9.09
N LYS A 362 7.79 -16.27 -10.30
CA LYS A 362 8.02 -15.53 -11.54
C LYS A 362 7.08 -14.32 -11.65
N ASP A 363 5.79 -14.49 -11.36
CA ASP A 363 4.82 -13.40 -11.35
C ASP A 363 5.18 -12.36 -10.26
N ALA A 364 5.58 -12.81 -9.07
CA ALA A 364 5.93 -11.93 -7.96
C ALA A 364 7.23 -11.13 -8.19
N GLN A 365 8.19 -11.64 -8.95
CA GLN A 365 9.46 -10.96 -9.25
C GLN A 365 9.27 -9.67 -10.06
N SER A 366 8.19 -9.57 -10.84
CA SER A 366 7.83 -8.35 -11.58
C SER A 366 7.26 -7.25 -10.68
N LEU A 367 6.92 -7.59 -9.42
CA LEU A 367 6.22 -6.73 -8.47
C LEU A 367 7.17 -6.23 -7.37
N ARG A 368 7.10 -4.96 -7.05
CA ARG A 368 7.73 -4.41 -5.83
C ARG A 368 6.73 -4.38 -4.70
N SER A 369 6.33 -5.57 -4.23
CA SER A 369 5.32 -5.76 -3.17
C SER A 369 5.92 -6.49 -1.98
N ARG A 370 5.99 -5.82 -0.83
CA ARG A 370 6.44 -6.44 0.43
C ARG A 370 5.48 -7.52 0.92
N ARG A 371 4.19 -7.40 0.61
CA ARG A 371 3.20 -8.43 0.96
C ARG A 371 3.46 -9.73 0.21
N ALA A 372 3.77 -9.64 -1.08
CA ALA A 372 4.14 -10.82 -1.86
C ALA A 372 5.43 -11.47 -1.34
N ALA A 373 6.42 -10.64 -0.95
CA ALA A 373 7.66 -11.13 -0.36
C ALA A 373 7.42 -11.88 0.97
N ASP A 374 6.51 -11.41 1.82
CA ASP A 374 6.17 -12.10 3.07
C ASP A 374 5.44 -13.41 2.84
N ASP A 375 4.49 -13.45 1.89
CA ASP A 375 3.83 -14.69 1.52
C ASP A 375 4.80 -15.71 0.91
N LEU A 376 5.80 -15.26 0.14
CA LEU A 376 6.89 -16.11 -0.36
C LEU A 376 7.78 -16.65 0.78
N ARG A 377 8.06 -15.84 1.82
CA ARG A 377 8.80 -16.31 3.01
C ARG A 377 8.02 -17.39 3.74
N ASP A 378 6.70 -17.23 3.91
CA ASP A 378 5.84 -18.27 4.50
C ASP A 378 5.86 -19.55 3.66
N LEU A 379 5.75 -19.46 2.34
CA LEU A 379 5.89 -20.61 1.43
C LEU A 379 7.24 -21.30 1.61
N ALA A 380 8.35 -20.55 1.60
CA ALA A 380 9.69 -21.11 1.79
C ALA A 380 9.88 -21.78 3.16
N HIS A 381 9.24 -21.24 4.20
CA HIS A 381 9.22 -21.85 5.53
C HIS A 381 8.47 -23.19 5.51
N ARG A 382 7.26 -23.25 4.94
CA ARG A 382 6.48 -24.50 4.80
C ARG A 382 7.20 -25.54 3.96
N ALA A 383 7.88 -25.10 2.91
CA ALA A 383 8.67 -25.96 2.04
C ALA A 383 9.92 -26.56 2.72
N SER A 384 10.33 -26.07 3.90
CA SER A 384 11.56 -26.53 4.56
C SER A 384 11.54 -28.01 4.97
N VAL A 385 10.38 -28.55 5.28
CA VAL A 385 10.22 -29.98 5.64
C VAL A 385 10.36 -30.94 4.46
N HIS A 386 10.29 -30.41 3.23
CA HIS A 386 10.40 -31.14 1.96
C HIS A 386 11.72 -30.84 1.22
N GLU A 387 12.73 -30.30 1.90
CA GLU A 387 14.04 -29.95 1.30
C GLU A 387 14.75 -31.07 0.55
N PRO A 388 14.58 -32.37 0.88
CA PRO A 388 15.16 -33.48 0.08
C PRO A 388 14.60 -33.58 -1.35
N VAL A 389 13.44 -32.96 -1.64
CA VAL A 389 12.86 -32.91 -2.99
C VAL A 389 13.58 -31.82 -3.79
N ALA A 390 14.20 -32.17 -4.91
CA ALA A 390 15.06 -31.27 -5.68
C ALA A 390 14.34 -30.01 -6.14
N GLU A 391 13.13 -30.15 -6.67
CA GLU A 391 12.28 -29.01 -7.13
C GLU A 391 11.91 -28.08 -6.00
N VAL A 392 11.67 -28.60 -4.78
CA VAL A 392 11.39 -27.81 -3.59
C VAL A 392 12.63 -27.04 -3.13
N ALA A 393 13.81 -27.67 -3.16
CA ALA A 393 15.08 -27.03 -2.84
C ALA A 393 15.37 -25.86 -3.81
N GLU A 394 15.13 -26.07 -5.11
CA GLU A 394 15.26 -25.03 -6.15
C GLU A 394 14.30 -23.88 -5.93
N LEU A 395 13.00 -24.13 -5.68
CA LEU A 395 12.02 -23.11 -5.36
C LEU A 395 12.46 -22.28 -4.14
N ARG A 396 12.89 -22.94 -3.06
CA ARG A 396 13.35 -22.24 -1.84
C ARG A 396 14.58 -21.36 -2.12
N HIS A 397 15.49 -21.84 -2.97
CA HIS A 397 16.65 -21.04 -3.39
C HIS A 397 16.22 -19.81 -4.18
N GLY A 398 15.33 -19.96 -5.17
CA GLY A 398 14.77 -18.86 -5.95
C GLY A 398 14.04 -17.81 -5.09
N ILE A 399 13.24 -18.26 -4.12
CA ILE A 399 12.56 -17.35 -3.17
C ILE A 399 13.58 -16.55 -2.36
N ARG A 400 14.63 -17.19 -1.83
CA ARG A 400 15.67 -16.47 -1.06
C ARG A 400 16.33 -15.36 -1.87
N LEU A 401 16.65 -15.62 -3.13
CA LEU A 401 17.24 -14.62 -4.03
C LEU A 401 16.27 -13.46 -4.32
N ALA A 402 15.03 -13.77 -4.63
CA ALA A 402 14.00 -12.75 -4.94
C ALA A 402 13.69 -11.85 -3.75
N VAL A 403 13.58 -12.42 -2.55
CA VAL A 403 13.25 -11.69 -1.32
C VAL A 403 14.44 -10.87 -0.81
N ALA A 404 15.68 -11.26 -1.08
CA ALA A 404 16.87 -10.47 -0.74
C ALA A 404 17.02 -9.22 -1.62
N ALA A 405 16.41 -9.21 -2.81
CA ALA A 405 16.43 -8.10 -3.76
C ALA A 405 15.26 -7.11 -3.61
N SER A 406 14.26 -7.44 -2.76
CA SER A 406 13.05 -6.64 -2.49
C SER A 406 13.25 -5.74 -1.27
#